data_91d2d3b9346488504a1ea594f8f0da61
#
_entry.id   91d2d3b9346488504a1ea594f8f0da61
#
_cell.length_a   1.000
_cell.length_b   1.000
_cell.length_c   1.000
_cell.angle_alpha   90.00
_cell.angle_beta   90.00
_cell.angle_gamma   90.00
#
_symmetry.space_group_name_H-M   'P 1'
#
loop_
_entity.id
_entity.type
_entity.pdbx_description
1 polymer ?
#
loop_
_entity_poly.entity_id
_entity_poly.type
_entity_poly.pdbx_seq_one_letter_code
_entity_poly.pdbx_strand_id
1 'polypeptide(L)'
;EIPLRLVGSEMCIRDRAILSKYEHSKLINYIQLTFDINKIGVLLSLFMGVRIGEVCALKWEDVNFQTETLRINKTMQRIKNLDEKAVTKTKIVIDTPKSQKSIREIPIPSFIVNLMKKYKTDKEKYLLTGTAEFIEPRVYQDMFKTYLKESGIEDINYHALRHTFATRAIEQDFDIKSLSEILGHSSVKFTLERYVHPSEEHKRKNMEKMSVFY
;
A
#
# COMPACT_ATOMS: atom_id res chain seq x y z
N GLU A 1 6.39 28.92 20.83
CA GLU A 1 5.47 27.78 20.72
C GLU A 1 4.22 28.23 19.97
N ILE A 2 4.13 27.92 18.69
CA ILE A 2 2.89 28.10 17.91
C ILE A 2 2.35 26.69 17.70
N PRO A 3 1.16 26.37 18.25
CA PRO A 3 0.59 25.06 18.06
C PRO A 3 0.25 24.87 16.59
N LEU A 4 0.65 23.74 16.00
CA LEU A 4 0.14 23.23 14.74
C LEU A 4 -1.39 23.22 14.85
N ARG A 5 -2.05 24.22 14.28
CA ARG A 5 -3.49 24.24 14.12
C ARG A 5 -3.84 23.20 13.07
N LEU A 6 -4.08 21.99 13.52
CA LEU A 6 -4.87 21.01 12.80
C LEU A 6 -6.19 21.69 12.43
N VAL A 7 -6.35 22.03 11.17
CA VAL A 7 -7.67 22.29 10.60
C VAL A 7 -8.34 20.92 10.51
N GLY A 8 -9.05 20.58 11.56
CA GLY A 8 -9.82 19.36 11.67
C GLY A 8 -11.09 19.70 12.43
N SER A 9 -12.12 20.13 11.70
CA SER A 9 -13.49 19.81 12.10
C SER A 9 -13.57 18.29 12.26
N GLU A 10 -14.32 17.83 13.25
CA GLU A 10 -14.69 16.45 13.54
C GLU A 10 -15.03 15.67 12.26
N MET A 11 -14.03 15.16 11.58
CA MET A 11 -14.22 14.22 10.48
C MET A 11 -14.45 12.86 11.12
N CYS A 12 -15.64 12.35 10.89
CA CYS A 12 -16.14 11.07 11.40
C CYS A 12 -15.02 10.02 11.36
N ILE A 13 -14.79 9.32 12.47
CA ILE A 13 -13.72 8.32 12.71
C ILE A 13 -13.57 7.30 11.56
N ARG A 14 -14.61 7.12 10.75
CA ARG A 14 -14.62 6.20 9.58
C ARG A 14 -13.84 6.67 8.34
N ASP A 15 -13.43 7.94 8.28
CA ASP A 15 -12.81 8.54 7.07
C ASP A 15 -11.38 9.00 7.30
N ARG A 16 -10.70 8.52 8.35
CA ARG A 16 -9.30 8.84 8.57
C ARG A 16 -8.44 8.27 7.46
N ALA A 17 -7.79 9.17 6.69
CA ALA A 17 -7.10 8.83 5.46
C ALA A 17 -5.73 8.16 5.65
N ILE A 18 -5.06 8.33 6.81
CA ILE A 18 -3.68 7.86 7.07
C ILE A 18 -3.49 7.43 8.54
N LEU A 19 -2.50 6.55 8.75
CA LEU A 19 -1.98 6.22 10.08
C LEU A 19 -1.10 7.37 10.60
N SER A 20 -1.23 7.72 11.88
CA SER A 20 -0.26 8.55 12.58
C SER A 20 1.10 7.83 12.68
N LYS A 21 2.19 8.56 12.99
CA LYS A 21 3.51 7.93 13.21
C LYS A 21 3.49 6.90 14.34
N TYR A 22 2.73 7.19 15.40
CA TYR A 22 2.57 6.29 16.54
C TYR A 22 1.86 4.99 16.15
N GLU A 23 0.75 5.09 15.43
CA GLU A 23 -0.03 3.90 14.98
C GLU A 23 0.74 3.09 13.95
N HIS A 24 1.48 3.75 13.05
CA HIS A 24 2.38 3.07 12.13
C HIS A 24 3.38 2.20 12.92
N SER A 25 4.04 2.76 13.95
CA SER A 25 4.98 2.02 14.79
C SER A 25 4.32 0.87 15.55
N LYS A 26 3.11 1.09 16.09
CA LYS A 26 2.33 0.01 16.75
C LYS A 26 2.03 -1.14 15.80
N LEU A 27 1.56 -0.84 14.58
CA LEU A 27 1.24 -1.86 13.58
C LEU A 27 2.48 -2.66 13.18
N ILE A 28 3.61 -2.00 12.96
CA ILE A 28 4.87 -2.67 12.62
C ILE A 28 5.34 -3.56 13.76
N ASN A 29 5.34 -3.08 15.00
CA ASN A 29 5.72 -3.88 16.17
C ASN A 29 4.83 -5.12 16.31
N TYR A 30 3.51 -4.97 16.16
CA TYR A 30 2.58 -6.10 16.17
C TYR A 30 2.92 -7.11 15.07
N ILE A 31 3.14 -6.66 13.83
CA ILE A 31 3.48 -7.52 12.71
C ILE A 31 4.81 -8.25 12.97
N GLN A 32 5.83 -7.57 13.48
CA GLN A 32 7.14 -8.19 13.78
C GLN A 32 7.05 -9.29 14.84
N LEU A 33 6.25 -9.07 15.89
CA LEU A 33 6.08 -10.03 16.99
C LEU A 33 5.22 -11.24 16.63
N THR A 34 4.28 -11.07 15.70
CA THR A 34 3.27 -12.08 15.37
C THR A 34 3.30 -12.46 13.88
N PHE A 35 4.45 -12.31 13.21
CA PHE A 35 4.53 -12.45 11.76
C PHE A 35 4.08 -13.84 11.28
N ASP A 36 3.17 -13.82 10.32
CA ASP A 36 2.85 -14.91 9.41
C ASP A 36 2.82 -14.38 7.97
N ILE A 37 2.81 -15.28 6.98
CA ILE A 37 2.93 -14.87 5.57
C ILE A 37 1.78 -13.98 5.10
N ASN A 38 0.60 -14.08 5.69
CA ASN A 38 -0.53 -13.24 5.31
C ASN A 38 -0.26 -11.75 5.60
N LYS A 39 0.51 -11.44 6.64
CA LYS A 39 0.85 -10.07 7.03
C LYS A 39 1.80 -9.37 6.07
N ILE A 40 2.44 -10.13 5.14
CA ILE A 40 3.31 -9.52 4.12
C ILE A 40 2.56 -8.49 3.26
N GLY A 41 1.29 -8.72 2.96
CA GLY A 41 0.49 -7.79 2.16
C GLY A 41 0.28 -6.43 2.83
N VAL A 42 0.20 -6.39 4.16
CA VAL A 42 0.15 -5.13 4.93
C VAL A 42 1.47 -4.38 4.76
N LEU A 43 2.62 -5.07 4.85
CA LEU A 43 3.93 -4.47 4.64
C LEU A 43 4.09 -3.94 3.21
N LEU A 44 3.67 -4.70 2.19
CA LEU A 44 3.71 -4.26 0.79
C LEU A 44 2.86 -3.00 0.58
N SER A 45 1.68 -2.91 1.19
CA SER A 45 0.84 -1.73 1.09
C SER A 45 1.40 -0.53 1.85
N LEU A 46 1.98 -0.76 3.03
CA LEU A 46 2.48 0.29 3.92
C LEU A 46 3.84 0.86 3.48
N PHE A 47 4.70 0.05 2.82
CA PHE A 47 6.06 0.44 2.42
C PHE A 47 6.25 0.58 0.90
N MET A 48 5.31 0.12 0.09
CA MET A 48 5.38 0.16 -1.37
C MET A 48 4.10 0.68 -2.03
N GLY A 49 3.06 0.97 -1.24
CA GLY A 49 1.80 1.52 -1.72
C GLY A 49 0.98 0.60 -2.62
N VAL A 50 1.16 -0.72 -2.53
CA VAL A 50 0.43 -1.71 -3.33
C VAL A 50 -1.05 -1.72 -2.93
N ARG A 51 -1.97 -1.79 -3.92
CA ARG A 51 -3.42 -1.83 -3.65
C ARG A 51 -3.86 -3.21 -3.16
N ILE A 52 -4.90 -3.28 -2.33
CA ILE A 52 -5.42 -4.55 -1.80
C ILE A 52 -5.71 -5.60 -2.88
N GLY A 53 -6.34 -5.19 -4.00
CA GLY A 53 -6.62 -6.11 -5.10
C GLY A 53 -5.36 -6.58 -5.84
N GLU A 54 -4.32 -5.75 -5.90
CA GLU A 54 -3.01 -6.12 -6.41
C GLU A 54 -2.33 -7.12 -5.47
N VAL A 55 -2.30 -6.82 -4.16
CA VAL A 55 -1.73 -7.70 -3.11
C VAL A 55 -2.37 -9.09 -3.15
N CYS A 56 -3.69 -9.18 -3.21
CA CYS A 56 -4.41 -10.45 -3.24
C CYS A 56 -4.17 -11.27 -4.52
N ALA A 57 -3.77 -10.61 -5.61
CA ALA A 57 -3.48 -11.26 -6.89
C ALA A 57 -2.02 -11.70 -7.04
N LEU A 58 -1.10 -11.27 -6.15
CA LEU A 58 0.32 -11.57 -6.23
C LEU A 58 0.60 -13.06 -6.04
N LYS A 59 1.51 -13.56 -6.87
CA LYS A 59 2.13 -14.88 -6.75
C LYS A 59 3.63 -14.75 -6.49
N TRP A 60 4.27 -15.83 -6.08
CA TRP A 60 5.72 -15.85 -5.89
C TRP A 60 6.51 -15.64 -7.18
N GLU A 61 5.92 -15.93 -8.35
CA GLU A 61 6.50 -15.62 -9.67
C GLU A 61 6.66 -14.11 -9.93
N ASP A 62 5.85 -13.28 -9.26
CA ASP A 62 5.87 -11.82 -9.42
C ASP A 62 7.01 -11.16 -8.61
N VAL A 63 7.73 -11.94 -7.78
CA VAL A 63 8.88 -11.50 -6.98
C VAL A 63 10.19 -11.91 -7.65
N ASN A 64 10.96 -10.94 -8.08
CA ASN A 64 12.32 -11.19 -8.57
C ASN A 64 13.34 -10.95 -7.43
N PHE A 65 13.90 -12.04 -6.90
CA PHE A 65 14.89 -11.98 -5.81
C PHE A 65 16.30 -11.60 -6.27
N GLN A 66 16.59 -11.60 -7.58
CA GLN A 66 17.89 -11.20 -8.11
C GLN A 66 17.96 -9.67 -8.26
N THR A 67 16.89 -9.07 -8.81
CA THR A 67 16.77 -7.62 -8.98
C THR A 67 16.11 -6.95 -7.79
N GLU A 68 15.62 -7.73 -6.82
CA GLU A 68 14.86 -7.28 -5.65
C GLU A 68 13.67 -6.40 -6.04
N THR A 69 12.89 -6.85 -7.04
CA THR A 69 11.74 -6.12 -7.56
C THR A 69 10.45 -6.94 -7.48
N LEU A 70 9.32 -6.23 -7.37
CA LEU A 70 7.96 -6.76 -7.37
C LEU A 70 7.24 -6.30 -8.63
N ARG A 71 6.76 -7.24 -9.44
CA ARG A 71 5.98 -6.97 -10.64
C ARG A 71 4.49 -6.92 -10.32
N ILE A 72 3.88 -5.78 -10.54
CA ILE A 72 2.42 -5.59 -10.43
C ILE A 72 1.82 -5.61 -11.83
N ASN A 73 1.13 -6.68 -12.19
CA ASN A 73 0.53 -6.88 -13.51
C ASN A 73 -0.90 -7.45 -13.45
N LYS A 74 -1.41 -7.70 -12.24
CA LYS A 74 -2.73 -8.30 -12.00
C LYS A 74 -3.43 -7.56 -10.86
N THR A 75 -4.74 -7.60 -10.87
CA THR A 75 -5.57 -7.15 -9.75
C THR A 75 -6.75 -8.11 -9.58
N MET A 76 -7.07 -8.41 -8.34
CA MET A 76 -8.23 -9.22 -7.97
C MET A 76 -9.37 -8.31 -7.52
N GLN A 77 -10.55 -8.54 -8.04
CA GLN A 77 -11.74 -7.79 -7.66
C GLN A 77 -12.99 -8.67 -7.70
N ARG A 78 -13.94 -8.34 -6.84
CA ARG A 78 -15.28 -8.94 -6.88
C ARG A 78 -16.18 -8.08 -7.75
N ILE A 79 -16.73 -8.66 -8.81
CA ILE A 79 -17.62 -7.97 -9.74
C ILE A 79 -19.02 -8.59 -9.72
N LYS A 80 -20.02 -7.85 -10.18
CA LYS A 80 -21.38 -8.36 -10.37
C LYS A 80 -21.36 -9.46 -11.43
N ASN A 81 -22.02 -10.56 -11.15
CA ASN A 81 -22.22 -11.59 -12.15
C ASN A 81 -23.38 -11.17 -13.05
N LEU A 82 -23.13 -11.06 -14.35
CA LEU A 82 -24.13 -10.66 -15.34
C LEU A 82 -24.90 -11.85 -15.91
N ASP A 83 -24.50 -13.09 -15.56
CA ASP A 83 -25.22 -14.28 -15.94
C ASP A 83 -26.44 -14.46 -15.03
N GLU A 84 -27.64 -14.29 -15.59
CA GLU A 84 -28.91 -14.41 -14.86
C GLU A 84 -29.18 -15.82 -14.33
N LYS A 85 -28.50 -16.84 -14.87
CA LYS A 85 -28.59 -18.23 -14.42
C LYS A 85 -27.58 -18.60 -13.34
N ALA A 86 -26.70 -17.67 -12.99
CA ALA A 86 -25.66 -17.94 -12.01
C ALA A 86 -26.23 -18.04 -10.58
N VAL A 87 -25.78 -19.04 -9.85
CA VAL A 87 -26.15 -19.27 -8.44
C VAL A 87 -25.71 -18.10 -7.54
N THR A 88 -24.64 -17.40 -7.91
CA THR A 88 -24.10 -16.28 -7.12
C THR A 88 -24.22 -14.94 -7.86
N LYS A 89 -24.67 -13.90 -7.13
CA LYS A 89 -24.82 -12.54 -7.66
C LYS A 89 -23.48 -11.86 -8.01
N THR A 90 -22.37 -12.41 -7.52
CA THR A 90 -21.01 -11.85 -7.73
C THR A 90 -20.00 -12.95 -7.98
N LYS A 91 -18.92 -12.61 -8.71
CA LYS A 91 -17.78 -13.49 -8.96
C LYS A 91 -16.46 -12.76 -8.73
N ILE A 92 -15.43 -13.53 -8.36
CA ILE A 92 -14.05 -13.03 -8.28
C ILE A 92 -13.46 -13.10 -9.69
N VAL A 93 -12.79 -12.01 -10.07
CA VAL A 93 -12.03 -11.93 -11.31
C VAL A 93 -10.62 -11.44 -10.99
N ILE A 94 -9.64 -12.13 -11.55
CA ILE A 94 -8.24 -11.70 -11.56
C ILE A 94 -7.95 -11.28 -13.00
N ASP A 95 -7.66 -10.00 -13.19
CA ASP A 95 -7.51 -9.43 -14.52
C ASP A 95 -6.31 -8.48 -14.56
N THR A 96 -5.86 -8.19 -15.77
CA THR A 96 -4.85 -7.17 -16.01
C THR A 96 -5.43 -5.80 -15.65
N PRO A 97 -4.67 -4.91 -15.01
CA PRO A 97 -5.13 -3.56 -14.70
C PRO A 97 -5.59 -2.82 -15.96
N LYS A 98 -6.68 -2.06 -15.85
CA LYS A 98 -7.30 -1.32 -16.96
C LYS A 98 -6.38 -0.33 -17.68
N SER A 99 -5.30 0.11 -17.05
CA SER A 99 -4.33 1.02 -17.67
C SER A 99 -2.94 0.39 -17.70
N GLN A 100 -2.22 0.55 -18.80
CA GLN A 100 -0.83 0.09 -18.92
C GLN A 100 0.08 0.70 -17.85
N LYS A 101 -0.18 1.92 -17.39
CA LYS A 101 0.57 2.57 -16.30
C LYS A 101 0.40 1.90 -14.94
N SER A 102 -0.63 1.07 -14.79
CA SER A 102 -0.82 0.26 -13.58
C SER A 102 0.06 -0.98 -13.58
N ILE A 103 0.53 -1.42 -14.76
CA ILE A 103 1.56 -2.47 -14.88
C ILE A 103 2.89 -1.80 -14.59
N ARG A 104 3.57 -2.26 -13.55
CA ARG A 104 4.79 -1.63 -13.06
C ARG A 104 5.67 -2.62 -12.32
N GLU A 105 6.93 -2.29 -12.22
CA GLU A 105 7.89 -3.00 -11.40
C GLU A 105 8.39 -2.06 -10.30
N ILE A 106 8.34 -2.51 -9.06
CA ILE A 106 8.63 -1.69 -7.88
C ILE A 106 9.82 -2.31 -7.14
N PRO A 107 10.90 -1.57 -6.85
CA PRO A 107 11.97 -2.04 -5.97
C PRO A 107 11.42 -2.40 -4.59
N ILE A 108 11.82 -3.56 -4.08
CA ILE A 108 11.40 -4.04 -2.76
C ILE A 108 12.44 -3.62 -1.73
N PRO A 109 12.06 -2.97 -0.61
CA PRO A 109 12.98 -2.69 0.49
C PRO A 109 13.66 -3.95 1.01
N SER A 110 14.96 -3.90 1.26
CA SER A 110 15.79 -5.08 1.60
C SER A 110 15.27 -5.87 2.81
N PHE A 111 14.67 -5.20 3.81
CA PHE A 111 14.09 -5.88 4.96
C PHE A 111 12.88 -6.74 4.58
N ILE A 112 12.05 -6.31 3.61
CA ILE A 112 10.92 -7.08 3.07
C ILE A 112 11.45 -8.25 2.25
N VAL A 113 12.48 -8.03 1.41
CA VAL A 113 13.13 -9.10 0.64
C VAL A 113 13.63 -10.20 1.58
N ASN A 114 14.35 -9.82 2.64
CA ASN A 114 14.89 -10.76 3.63
C ASN A 114 13.77 -11.53 4.36
N LEU A 115 12.67 -10.86 4.64
CA LEU A 115 11.49 -11.48 5.24
C LEU A 115 10.86 -12.48 4.25
N MET A 116 10.63 -12.08 3.00
CA MET A 116 10.04 -12.94 1.96
C MET A 116 10.90 -14.17 1.66
N LYS A 117 12.24 -14.04 1.67
CA LYS A 117 13.16 -15.18 1.46
C LYS A 117 12.91 -16.33 2.44
N LYS A 118 12.50 -16.02 3.68
CA LYS A 118 12.21 -17.04 4.73
C LYS A 118 10.95 -17.86 4.46
N TYR A 119 10.01 -17.31 3.69
CA TYR A 119 8.71 -17.91 3.41
C TYR A 119 8.53 -18.31 1.96
N LYS A 120 9.59 -18.20 1.15
CA LYS A 120 9.56 -18.52 -0.28
C LYS A 120 9.09 -19.94 -0.51
N THR A 121 8.15 -20.10 -1.43
CA THR A 121 7.63 -21.38 -1.90
C THR A 121 7.58 -21.42 -3.43
N ASP A 122 6.81 -22.34 -4.02
CA ASP A 122 6.73 -22.50 -5.48
C ASP A 122 6.20 -21.24 -6.15
N LYS A 123 6.71 -20.93 -7.33
CA LYS A 123 6.44 -19.71 -8.10
C LYS A 123 4.94 -19.48 -8.39
N GLU A 124 4.21 -20.56 -8.59
CA GLU A 124 2.78 -20.52 -8.97
C GLU A 124 1.83 -20.27 -7.80
N LYS A 125 2.33 -20.40 -6.57
CA LYS A 125 1.53 -20.20 -5.35
C LYS A 125 1.30 -18.72 -5.06
N TYR A 126 0.15 -18.42 -4.46
CA TYR A 126 -0.17 -17.04 -4.04
C TYR A 126 0.76 -16.58 -2.92
N LEU A 127 1.18 -15.31 -2.99
CA LEU A 127 2.12 -14.73 -2.04
C LEU A 127 1.57 -14.72 -0.61
N LEU A 128 0.29 -14.37 -0.45
CA LEU A 128 -0.33 -14.25 0.88
C LEU A 128 -0.54 -15.59 1.59
N THR A 129 -0.72 -16.68 0.86
CA THR A 129 -1.05 -17.98 1.47
C THR A 129 0.10 -18.97 1.39
N GLY A 130 1.01 -18.80 0.44
CA GLY A 130 2.01 -19.83 0.10
C GLY A 130 1.40 -21.09 -0.52
N THR A 131 0.14 -21.04 -0.96
CA THR A 131 -0.61 -22.17 -1.53
C THR A 131 -1.22 -21.81 -2.89
N ALA A 132 -1.93 -22.76 -3.51
CA ALA A 132 -2.72 -22.51 -4.73
C ALA A 132 -4.01 -21.72 -4.46
N GLU A 133 -4.42 -21.61 -3.18
CA GLU A 133 -5.62 -20.89 -2.78
C GLU A 133 -5.32 -19.41 -2.57
N PHE A 134 -6.20 -18.54 -3.05
CA PHE A 134 -6.09 -17.09 -2.85
C PHE A 134 -6.95 -16.61 -1.67
N ILE A 135 -6.60 -15.45 -1.15
CA ILE A 135 -7.45 -14.69 -0.23
C ILE A 135 -8.09 -13.55 -1.04
N GLU A 136 -9.42 -13.47 -1.05
CA GLU A 136 -10.10 -12.38 -1.74
C GLU A 136 -9.96 -11.04 -0.98
N PRO A 137 -10.02 -9.88 -1.67
CA PRO A 137 -9.79 -8.57 -1.07
C PRO A 137 -10.69 -8.27 0.13
N ARG A 138 -11.96 -8.72 0.12
CA ARG A 138 -12.89 -8.51 1.24
C ARG A 138 -12.45 -9.28 2.49
N VAL A 139 -12.11 -10.56 2.32
CA VAL A 139 -11.60 -11.39 3.43
C VAL A 139 -10.30 -10.81 3.96
N TYR A 140 -9.41 -10.38 3.07
CA TYR A 140 -8.14 -9.78 3.48
C TYR A 140 -8.33 -8.45 4.23
N GLN A 141 -9.31 -7.64 3.84
CA GLN A 141 -9.68 -6.44 4.60
C GLN A 141 -10.20 -6.77 6.00
N ASP A 142 -10.99 -7.83 6.15
CA ASP A 142 -11.50 -8.26 7.46
C ASP A 142 -10.35 -8.82 8.34
N MET A 143 -9.38 -9.54 7.75
CA MET A 143 -8.14 -9.92 8.44
C MET A 143 -7.35 -8.69 8.91
N PHE A 144 -7.21 -7.68 8.06
CA PHE A 144 -6.53 -6.43 8.42
C PHE A 144 -7.20 -5.72 9.61
N LYS A 145 -8.53 -5.69 9.67
CA LYS A 145 -9.26 -5.16 10.84
C LYS A 145 -8.94 -5.91 12.12
N THR A 146 -8.77 -7.22 12.03
CA THR A 146 -8.30 -8.02 13.17
C THR A 146 -6.89 -7.59 13.61
N TYR A 147 -5.97 -7.37 12.66
CA TYR A 147 -4.62 -6.88 12.98
C TYR A 147 -4.63 -5.49 13.63
N LEU A 148 -5.49 -4.59 13.18
CA LEU A 148 -5.68 -3.27 13.80
C LEU A 148 -6.17 -3.41 15.25
N LYS A 149 -7.20 -4.21 15.47
CA LYS A 149 -7.76 -4.47 16.80
C LYS A 149 -6.71 -5.05 17.76
N GLU A 150 -5.96 -6.05 17.32
CA GLU A 150 -4.93 -6.71 18.12
C GLU A 150 -3.73 -5.80 18.39
N SER A 151 -3.42 -4.88 17.47
CA SER A 151 -2.41 -3.84 17.69
C SER A 151 -2.92 -2.62 18.47
N GLY A 152 -4.21 -2.60 18.87
CA GLY A 152 -4.82 -1.48 19.61
C GLY A 152 -4.90 -0.18 18.77
N ILE A 153 -5.19 -0.32 17.48
CA ILE A 153 -5.40 0.77 16.53
C ILE A 153 -6.89 0.79 16.15
N GLU A 154 -7.46 2.00 16.05
CA GLU A 154 -8.84 2.17 15.60
C GLU A 154 -9.05 1.67 14.16
N ASP A 155 -10.27 1.21 13.85
CA ASP A 155 -10.61 0.69 12.52
C ASP A 155 -10.45 1.77 11.45
N ILE A 156 -9.61 1.44 10.46
CA ILE A 156 -9.38 2.25 9.27
C ILE A 156 -9.52 1.38 8.02
N ASN A 157 -9.85 2.01 6.91
CA ASN A 157 -9.89 1.31 5.63
C ASN A 157 -8.48 0.85 5.22
N TYR A 158 -8.37 -0.34 4.63
CA TYR A 158 -7.08 -0.87 4.12
C TYR A 158 -6.35 0.10 3.18
N HIS A 159 -7.09 0.88 2.40
CA HIS A 159 -6.51 1.87 1.49
C HIS A 159 -5.72 2.98 2.20
N ALA A 160 -5.98 3.19 3.49
CA ALA A 160 -5.21 4.11 4.34
C ALA A 160 -3.72 3.73 4.43
N LEU A 161 -3.35 2.44 4.29
CA LEU A 161 -1.96 2.02 4.25
C LEU A 161 -1.21 2.64 3.07
N ARG A 162 -1.83 2.61 1.89
CA ARG A 162 -1.27 3.22 0.68
C ARG A 162 -1.22 4.75 0.77
N HIS A 163 -2.23 5.38 1.39
CA HIS A 163 -2.20 6.82 1.65
C HIS A 163 -1.11 7.17 2.64
N THR A 164 -0.91 6.36 3.68
CA THR A 164 0.19 6.51 4.63
C THR A 164 1.53 6.43 3.93
N PHE A 165 1.73 5.42 3.07
CA PHE A 165 2.95 5.31 2.26
C PHE A 165 3.20 6.58 1.44
N ALA A 166 2.21 7.03 0.66
CA ALA A 166 2.36 8.19 -0.21
C ALA A 166 2.69 9.47 0.58
N THR A 167 2.02 9.70 1.71
CA THR A 167 2.28 10.84 2.58
C THR A 167 3.69 10.77 3.19
N ARG A 168 4.11 9.58 3.68
CA ARG A 168 5.46 9.40 4.24
C ARG A 168 6.55 9.56 3.18
N ALA A 169 6.31 9.09 1.96
CA ALA A 169 7.24 9.28 0.84
C ALA A 169 7.45 10.77 0.54
N ILE A 170 6.39 11.58 0.52
CA ILE A 170 6.49 13.04 0.36
C ILE A 170 7.25 13.68 1.54
N GLU A 171 6.97 13.27 2.78
CA GLU A 171 7.69 13.75 3.97
C GLU A 171 9.18 13.40 3.94
N GLN A 172 9.58 12.35 3.20
CA GLN A 172 10.96 11.92 2.99
C GLN A 172 11.57 12.44 1.68
N ASP A 173 11.01 13.49 1.12
CA ASP A 173 11.49 14.16 -0.10
C ASP A 173 11.59 13.22 -1.33
N PHE A 174 10.70 12.20 -1.43
CA PHE A 174 10.64 11.38 -2.67
C PHE A 174 10.32 12.27 -3.87
N ASP A 175 11.01 12.02 -4.99
CA ASP A 175 10.63 12.61 -6.26
C ASP A 175 9.19 12.22 -6.65
N ILE A 176 8.39 13.24 -6.98
CA ILE A 176 6.95 13.07 -7.23
C ILE A 176 6.67 12.18 -8.44
N LYS A 177 7.53 12.24 -9.46
CA LYS A 177 7.39 11.39 -10.64
C LYS A 177 7.63 9.94 -10.29
N SER A 178 8.71 9.65 -9.58
CA SER A 178 9.03 8.30 -9.07
C SER A 178 7.92 7.76 -8.17
N LEU A 179 7.39 8.59 -7.25
CA LEU A 179 6.28 8.21 -6.40
C LEU A 179 5.02 7.89 -7.21
N SER A 180 4.71 8.70 -8.23
CA SER A 180 3.56 8.47 -9.13
C SER A 180 3.69 7.14 -9.90
N GLU A 181 4.89 6.81 -10.36
CA GLU A 181 5.21 5.55 -11.04
C GLU A 181 5.08 4.34 -10.10
N ILE A 182 5.65 4.42 -8.89
CA ILE A 182 5.51 3.39 -7.84
C ILE A 182 4.04 3.15 -7.52
N LEU A 183 3.27 4.21 -7.34
CA LEU A 183 1.84 4.10 -7.08
C LEU A 183 1.04 3.61 -8.30
N GLY A 184 1.57 3.69 -9.52
CA GLY A 184 0.84 3.38 -10.75
C GLY A 184 -0.36 4.31 -10.96
N HIS A 185 -0.13 5.61 -10.78
CA HIS A 185 -1.11 6.63 -11.11
C HIS A 185 -1.06 6.95 -12.61
N SER A 186 -2.22 7.16 -13.22
CA SER A 186 -2.32 7.50 -14.64
C SER A 186 -1.71 8.87 -14.96
N SER A 187 -1.61 9.74 -13.97
CA SER A 187 -1.07 11.10 -14.09
C SER A 187 -0.33 11.52 -12.82
N VAL A 188 0.83 12.15 -12.98
CA VAL A 188 1.58 12.80 -11.90
C VAL A 188 0.73 13.91 -11.24
N LYS A 189 -0.11 14.60 -12.02
CA LYS A 189 -1.04 15.61 -11.51
C LYS A 189 -1.91 15.09 -10.37
N PHE A 190 -2.40 13.83 -10.47
CA PHE A 190 -3.19 13.22 -9.41
C PHE A 190 -2.39 13.04 -8.10
N THR A 191 -1.11 12.69 -8.21
CA THR A 191 -0.21 12.57 -7.03
C THR A 191 0.02 13.94 -6.39
N LEU A 192 0.27 14.97 -7.22
CA LEU A 192 0.45 16.35 -6.75
C LEU A 192 -0.79 16.87 -6.01
N GLU A 193 -1.95 16.80 -6.63
CA GLU A 193 -3.20 17.32 -6.07
C GLU A 193 -3.59 16.64 -4.77
N ARG A 194 -3.29 15.34 -4.63
CA ARG A 194 -3.72 14.55 -3.50
C ARG A 194 -2.77 14.58 -2.30
N TYR A 195 -1.47 14.67 -2.54
CA TYR A 195 -0.47 14.47 -1.50
C TYR A 195 0.47 15.65 -1.30
N VAL A 196 0.58 16.58 -2.25
CA VAL A 196 1.54 17.68 -2.17
C VAL A 196 0.82 18.98 -1.79
N HIS A 197 0.95 19.36 -0.54
CA HIS A 197 0.47 20.64 -0.01
C HIS A 197 1.66 21.40 0.56
N PRO A 198 2.42 22.17 -0.25
CA PRO A 198 3.63 22.82 0.20
C PRO A 198 3.33 23.86 1.28
N SER A 199 3.91 23.67 2.47
CA SER A 199 3.88 24.67 3.54
C SER A 199 4.90 25.79 3.25
N GLU A 200 4.73 26.96 3.87
CA GLU A 200 5.70 28.06 3.79
C GLU A 200 7.07 27.63 4.34
N GLU A 201 7.09 26.81 5.38
CA GLU A 201 8.29 26.22 5.93
C GLU A 201 9.04 25.34 4.91
N HIS A 202 8.31 24.53 4.16
CA HIS A 202 8.89 23.68 3.10
C HIS A 202 9.47 24.53 1.96
N LYS A 203 8.78 25.60 1.58
CA LYS A 203 9.31 26.56 0.58
C LYS A 203 10.59 27.22 1.06
N ARG A 204 10.66 27.68 2.32
CA ARG A 204 11.86 28.26 2.92
C ARG A 204 13.02 27.26 2.93
N LYS A 205 12.79 26.03 3.40
CA LYS A 205 13.79 24.96 3.42
C LYS A 205 14.35 24.66 2.02
N ASN A 206 13.50 24.69 0.98
CA ASN A 206 13.93 24.49 -0.39
C ASN A 206 14.72 25.68 -0.93
N MET A 207 14.33 26.91 -0.60
CA MET A 207 15.09 28.10 -1.00
C MET A 207 16.46 28.14 -0.32
N GLU A 208 16.57 27.71 0.94
CA GLU A 208 17.84 27.65 1.67
C GLU A 208 18.85 26.69 1.01
N LYS A 209 18.38 25.64 0.34
CA LYS A 209 19.25 24.73 -0.44
C LYS A 209 20.03 25.47 -1.55
N MET A 210 19.51 26.61 -2.03
CA MET A 210 20.17 27.40 -3.08
C MET A 210 21.37 28.21 -2.56
N SER A 211 21.48 28.39 -1.24
CA SER A 211 22.61 29.10 -0.62
C SER A 211 23.95 28.38 -0.83
N VAL A 212 23.92 27.06 -1.14
CA VAL A 212 25.12 26.28 -1.48
C VAL A 212 25.85 26.81 -2.72
N PHE A 213 25.14 27.58 -3.58
CA PHE A 213 25.73 28.16 -4.80
C PHE A 213 26.24 29.59 -4.61
N TYR A 214 26.12 30.16 -3.43
CA TYR A 214 26.67 31.49 -3.06
C TYR A 214 28.02 31.33 -2.39
#